data_4ffea13519ca9051d0d6d30b14040481
#
_entry.id   4ffea13519ca9051d0d6d30b14040481
#
_cell.length_a   1.000
_cell.length_b   1.000
_cell.length_c   1.000
_cell.angle_alpha   90.00
_cell.angle_beta   90.00
_cell.angle_gamma   90.00
#
_symmetry.space_group_name_H-M   'P 1'
#
loop_
_entity.id
_entity.type
_entity.pdbx_description
1 polymer ?
#
loop_
_entity_poly.entity_id
_entity_poly.type
_entity_poly.pdbx_seq_one_letter_code
_entity_poly.pdbx_strand_id
1 'polypeptide(L)'
;NLNYKNEKQIEFHRKELLKIYESCCLENTVPFEGIIELLEEINSSGLAWGIVTNKPIKFAKRIVDHFLSQYKPNFLVCPESTGERKPNPAGLVKACKLVNSKPSLSYYIGDHLIDIQAGKRAKMITIAAAYGYIPPGQSPLDWNAEYIAETPIQIKSFIPELSK
;
A
#
# COMPACT_ATOMS: atom_id res chain seq x y z
N ASN A 1 -6.57 -24.62 11.44
CA ASN A 1 -5.13 -24.86 11.64
C ASN A 1 -4.71 -25.97 10.68
N LEU A 2 -4.21 -25.59 9.49
CA LEU A 2 -3.58 -26.51 8.56
C LEU A 2 -2.14 -26.72 9.02
N ASN A 3 -1.87 -27.90 9.61
CA ASN A 3 -0.52 -28.31 10.03
C ASN A 3 0.27 -28.76 8.79
N TYR A 4 0.92 -27.83 8.10
CA TYR A 4 1.75 -28.15 6.95
C TYR A 4 3.09 -28.72 7.43
N LYS A 5 3.32 -30.01 7.20
CA LYS A 5 4.57 -30.72 7.56
C LYS A 5 5.66 -30.63 6.46
N ASN A 6 5.38 -29.95 5.31
CA ASN A 6 6.27 -30.03 4.15
C ASN A 6 6.16 -28.77 3.28
N GLU A 7 7.29 -28.15 2.93
CA GLU A 7 7.38 -26.97 2.04
C GLU A 7 6.72 -27.18 0.67
N LYS A 8 6.79 -28.40 0.13
CA LYS A 8 6.14 -28.73 -1.16
C LYS A 8 4.62 -28.63 -1.08
N GLN A 9 4.00 -28.99 0.04
CA GLN A 9 2.56 -28.87 0.24
C GLN A 9 2.16 -27.40 0.38
N ILE A 10 2.94 -26.59 1.10
CA ILE A 10 2.72 -25.15 1.23
C ILE A 10 2.74 -24.48 -0.15
N GLU A 11 3.76 -24.79 -0.95
CA GLU A 11 3.90 -24.20 -2.29
C GLU A 11 2.80 -24.68 -3.26
N PHE A 12 2.36 -25.95 -3.14
CA PHE A 12 1.22 -26.45 -3.93
C PHE A 12 -0.05 -25.68 -3.58
N HIS A 13 -0.42 -25.56 -2.31
CA HIS A 13 -1.63 -24.83 -1.90
C HIS A 13 -1.53 -23.34 -2.18
N ARG A 14 -0.33 -22.76 -2.07
CA ARG A 14 -0.09 -21.37 -2.48
C ARG A 14 -0.40 -21.16 -3.97
N LYS A 15 0.04 -22.07 -4.85
CA LYS A 15 -0.25 -21.99 -6.29
C LYS A 15 -1.74 -22.11 -6.57
N GLU A 16 -2.42 -23.05 -5.93
CA GLU A 16 -3.88 -23.21 -6.07
C GLU A 16 -4.64 -21.96 -5.59
N LEU A 17 -4.27 -21.43 -4.43
CA LEU A 17 -4.84 -20.18 -3.92
C LEU A 17 -4.65 -19.02 -4.91
N LEU A 18 -3.45 -18.88 -5.49
CA LEU A 18 -3.17 -17.83 -6.45
C LEU A 18 -3.96 -17.98 -7.76
N LYS A 19 -4.26 -19.21 -8.21
CA LYS A 19 -5.15 -19.45 -9.37
C LYS A 19 -6.58 -19.00 -9.06
N ILE A 20 -7.12 -19.38 -7.89
CA ILE A 20 -8.46 -18.95 -7.46
C ILE A 20 -8.49 -17.41 -7.34
N TYR A 21 -7.50 -16.83 -6.69
CA TYR A 21 -7.41 -15.37 -6.55
C TYR A 21 -7.34 -14.66 -7.91
N GLU A 22 -6.70 -15.25 -8.91
CA GLU A 22 -6.62 -14.69 -10.27
C GLU A 22 -8.01 -14.55 -10.91
N SER A 23 -8.91 -15.51 -10.69
CA SER A 23 -10.26 -15.44 -11.25
C SER A 23 -11.16 -14.42 -10.54
N CYS A 24 -10.99 -14.20 -9.23
CA CYS A 24 -11.92 -13.40 -8.43
C CYS A 24 -11.33 -12.09 -7.86
N CYS A 25 -10.07 -11.76 -8.14
CA CYS A 25 -9.39 -10.61 -7.51
C CYS A 25 -10.02 -9.22 -7.79
N LEU A 26 -10.98 -9.13 -8.70
CA LEU A 26 -11.71 -7.90 -9.02
C LEU A 26 -13.18 -7.93 -8.54
N GLU A 27 -13.74 -9.12 -8.26
CA GLU A 27 -15.19 -9.29 -8.06
C GLU A 27 -15.75 -8.49 -6.89
N ASN A 28 -15.04 -8.46 -5.75
CA ASN A 28 -15.46 -7.75 -4.54
C ASN A 28 -14.40 -6.76 -4.06
N THR A 29 -13.53 -6.31 -4.96
CA THR A 29 -12.53 -5.29 -4.66
C THR A 29 -13.11 -3.93 -4.99
N VAL A 30 -13.14 -3.05 -4.01
CA VAL A 30 -13.57 -1.66 -4.18
C VAL A 30 -12.61 -0.75 -3.40
N PRO A 31 -12.37 0.49 -3.82
CA PRO A 31 -11.70 1.50 -3.00
C PRO A 31 -12.50 1.75 -1.72
N PHE A 32 -11.81 2.02 -0.61
CA PHE A 32 -12.48 2.52 0.60
C PHE A 32 -13.17 3.86 0.29
N GLU A 33 -14.29 4.11 0.97
CA GLU A 33 -15.02 5.38 0.86
C GLU A 33 -14.08 6.56 1.16
N GLY A 34 -14.11 7.59 0.31
CA GLY A 34 -13.24 8.77 0.40
C GLY A 34 -11.86 8.62 -0.27
N ILE A 35 -11.47 7.42 -0.75
CA ILE A 35 -10.18 7.25 -1.47
C ILE A 35 -10.20 7.99 -2.81
N ILE A 36 -11.30 7.94 -3.53
CA ILE A 36 -11.39 8.55 -4.86
C ILE A 36 -11.27 10.07 -4.75
N GLU A 37 -12.00 10.68 -3.81
CA GLU A 37 -11.93 12.12 -3.53
C GLU A 37 -10.52 12.53 -3.12
N LEU A 38 -9.85 11.75 -2.28
CA LEU A 38 -8.47 12.01 -1.88
C LEU A 38 -7.52 11.98 -3.09
N LEU A 39 -7.66 11.00 -3.98
CA LEU A 39 -6.81 10.87 -5.18
C LEU A 39 -7.04 12.03 -6.18
N GLU A 40 -8.27 12.48 -6.33
CA GLU A 40 -8.61 13.65 -7.16
C GLU A 40 -7.94 14.92 -6.62
N GLU A 41 -7.96 15.11 -5.32
CA GLU A 41 -7.30 16.26 -4.69
C GLU A 41 -5.77 16.19 -4.78
N ILE A 42 -5.17 15.01 -4.56
CA ILE A 42 -3.74 14.79 -4.76
C ILE A 42 -3.34 15.16 -6.18
N ASN A 43 -4.09 14.70 -7.18
CA ASN A 43 -3.83 15.03 -8.58
C ASN A 43 -3.99 16.52 -8.88
N SER A 44 -5.03 17.16 -8.32
CA SER A 44 -5.29 18.60 -8.50
C SER A 44 -4.19 19.46 -7.88
N SER A 45 -3.57 18.98 -6.81
CA SER A 45 -2.45 19.65 -6.13
C SER A 45 -1.11 19.44 -6.85
N GLY A 46 -1.06 18.64 -7.91
CA GLY A 46 0.16 18.32 -8.64
C GLY A 46 1.14 17.43 -7.89
N LEU A 47 0.71 16.80 -6.79
CA LEU A 47 1.52 15.87 -6.02
C LEU A 47 1.66 14.54 -6.76
N ALA A 48 2.86 13.98 -6.78
CA ALA A 48 3.10 12.65 -7.29
C ALA A 48 2.63 11.61 -6.26
N TRP A 49 1.95 10.56 -6.74
CA TRP A 49 1.52 9.44 -5.92
C TRP A 49 1.63 8.11 -6.66
N GLY A 50 1.66 7.02 -5.91
CA GLY A 50 1.67 5.68 -6.49
C GLY A 50 1.57 4.60 -5.43
N ILE A 51 1.79 3.35 -5.83
CA ILE A 51 1.51 2.18 -5.02
C ILE A 51 2.79 1.38 -4.81
N VAL A 52 3.05 1.03 -3.53
CA VAL A 52 4.07 0.06 -3.12
C VAL A 52 3.39 -1.06 -2.35
N THR A 53 3.46 -2.28 -2.88
CA THR A 53 2.71 -3.41 -2.33
C THR A 53 3.55 -4.69 -2.24
N ASN A 54 3.22 -5.57 -1.29
CA ASN A 54 3.74 -6.95 -1.23
C ASN A 54 2.97 -7.91 -2.15
N LYS A 55 1.92 -7.42 -2.83
CA LYS A 55 1.15 -8.21 -3.79
C LYS A 55 2.01 -8.47 -5.05
N PRO A 56 2.01 -9.70 -5.61
CA PRO A 56 2.68 -9.98 -6.89
C PRO A 56 2.18 -9.07 -8.01
N ILE A 57 3.10 -8.63 -8.88
CA ILE A 57 2.82 -7.67 -9.95
C ILE A 57 1.62 -8.08 -10.83
N LYS A 58 1.47 -9.38 -11.10
CA LYS A 58 0.38 -9.93 -11.90
C LYS A 58 -1.01 -9.50 -11.38
N PHE A 59 -1.21 -9.51 -10.07
CA PHE A 59 -2.48 -9.14 -9.45
C PHE A 59 -2.56 -7.65 -9.15
N ALA A 60 -1.47 -7.06 -8.66
CA ALA A 60 -1.42 -5.64 -8.36
C ALA A 60 -1.74 -4.79 -9.59
N LYS A 61 -1.13 -5.13 -10.75
CA LYS A 61 -1.37 -4.42 -12.00
C LYS A 61 -2.83 -4.51 -12.44
N ARG A 62 -3.46 -5.68 -12.37
CA ARG A 62 -4.89 -5.85 -12.74
C ARG A 62 -5.81 -4.98 -11.89
N ILE A 63 -5.57 -4.91 -10.58
CA ILE A 63 -6.35 -4.09 -9.65
C ILE A 63 -6.14 -2.60 -9.96
N VAL A 64 -4.89 -2.17 -10.13
CA VAL A 64 -4.57 -0.78 -10.44
C VAL A 64 -5.15 -0.35 -11.79
N ASP A 65 -4.98 -1.17 -12.82
CA ASP A 65 -5.52 -0.88 -14.17
C ASP A 65 -7.05 -0.76 -14.14
N HIS A 66 -7.72 -1.58 -13.33
CA HIS A 66 -9.19 -1.60 -13.27
C HIS A 66 -9.78 -0.44 -12.46
N PHE A 67 -9.22 -0.15 -11.29
CA PHE A 67 -9.82 0.79 -10.34
C PHE A 67 -9.16 2.15 -10.30
N LEU A 68 -7.86 2.25 -10.62
CA LEU A 68 -7.06 3.43 -10.33
C LEU A 68 -6.37 4.05 -11.55
N SER A 69 -6.43 3.44 -12.73
CA SER A 69 -5.75 3.94 -13.93
C SER A 69 -6.17 5.36 -14.34
N GLN A 70 -7.45 5.69 -14.19
CA GLN A 70 -7.98 7.03 -14.48
C GLN A 70 -7.40 8.12 -13.57
N TYR A 71 -6.93 7.75 -12.36
CA TYR A 71 -6.31 8.68 -11.41
C TYR A 71 -4.79 8.78 -11.59
N LYS A 72 -4.23 8.12 -12.62
CA LYS A 72 -2.85 8.26 -13.11
C LYS A 72 -1.78 8.10 -12.04
N PRO A 73 -1.71 6.94 -11.34
CA PRO A 73 -0.59 6.68 -10.41
C PRO A 73 0.75 6.79 -11.15
N ASN A 74 1.72 7.49 -10.57
CA ASN A 74 3.04 7.69 -11.17
C ASN A 74 3.90 6.40 -11.17
N PHE A 75 3.59 5.47 -10.29
CA PHE A 75 4.32 4.19 -10.19
C PHE A 75 3.47 3.09 -9.55
N LEU A 76 3.85 1.85 -9.87
CA LEU A 76 3.46 0.64 -9.16
C LEU A 76 4.73 -0.16 -8.87
N VAL A 77 5.08 -0.31 -7.58
CA VAL A 77 6.24 -1.06 -7.13
C VAL A 77 5.77 -2.31 -6.38
N CYS A 78 6.19 -3.46 -6.89
CA CYS A 78 5.89 -4.80 -6.36
C CYS A 78 7.19 -5.50 -5.95
N PRO A 79 7.14 -6.65 -5.25
CA PRO A 79 8.34 -7.40 -4.86
C PRO A 79 9.28 -7.71 -6.03
N GLU A 80 8.73 -7.99 -7.21
CA GLU A 80 9.50 -8.28 -8.41
C GLU A 80 10.35 -7.07 -8.88
N SER A 81 9.99 -5.88 -8.44
CA SER A 81 10.72 -4.65 -8.78
C SER A 81 12.06 -4.51 -8.04
N THR A 82 12.20 -5.13 -6.86
CA THR A 82 13.37 -4.95 -5.98
C THR A 82 13.94 -6.27 -5.45
N GLY A 83 13.21 -7.38 -5.60
CA GLY A 83 13.51 -8.66 -4.95
C GLY A 83 13.10 -8.70 -3.47
N GLU A 84 12.59 -7.59 -2.92
CA GLU A 84 12.33 -7.41 -1.50
C GLU A 84 10.86 -7.14 -1.21
N ARG A 85 10.45 -7.46 0.03
CA ARG A 85 9.09 -7.22 0.55
C ARG A 85 9.12 -6.32 1.77
N LYS A 86 8.05 -5.53 1.99
CA LYS A 86 7.87 -4.84 3.26
C LYS A 86 7.90 -5.87 4.42
N PRO A 87 8.56 -5.59 5.51
CA PRO A 87 9.04 -4.30 6.01
C PRO A 87 10.44 -3.86 5.51
N ASN A 88 11.01 -4.46 4.44
CA ASN A 88 12.21 -3.92 3.80
C ASN A 88 11.84 -2.62 3.07
N PRO A 89 12.62 -1.52 3.22
CA PRO A 89 12.28 -0.23 2.65
C PRO A 89 12.59 -0.10 1.15
N ALA A 90 13.20 -1.10 0.51
CA ALA A 90 13.72 -1.00 -0.87
C ALA A 90 12.65 -0.56 -1.88
N GLY A 91 11.40 -1.06 -1.73
CA GLY A 91 10.28 -0.67 -2.59
C GLY A 91 9.94 0.82 -2.46
N LEU A 92 9.92 1.36 -1.25
CA LEU A 92 9.64 2.77 -0.97
C LEU A 92 10.76 3.69 -1.47
N VAL A 93 12.01 3.30 -1.24
CA VAL A 93 13.17 4.04 -1.75
C VAL A 93 13.16 4.07 -3.29
N LYS A 94 12.79 2.95 -3.94
CA LYS A 94 12.63 2.90 -5.39
C LYS A 94 11.50 3.83 -5.86
N ALA A 95 10.36 3.83 -5.18
CA ALA A 95 9.24 4.71 -5.49
C ALA A 95 9.64 6.20 -5.46
N CYS A 96 10.33 6.64 -4.41
CA CYS A 96 10.84 8.01 -4.33
C CYS A 96 11.77 8.37 -5.49
N LYS A 97 12.65 7.45 -5.90
CA LYS A 97 13.54 7.66 -7.06
C LYS A 97 12.77 7.83 -8.38
N LEU A 98 11.69 7.08 -8.58
CA LEU A 98 10.87 7.15 -9.80
C LEU A 98 10.21 8.52 -10.00
N VAL A 99 9.90 9.22 -8.93
CA VAL A 99 9.28 10.56 -8.96
C VAL A 99 10.25 11.67 -8.52
N ASN A 100 11.55 11.36 -8.43
CA ASN A 100 12.58 12.30 -8.01
C ASN A 100 12.29 13.03 -6.68
N SER A 101 11.68 12.31 -5.73
CA SER A 101 11.35 12.82 -4.40
C SER A 101 12.35 12.33 -3.35
N LYS A 102 12.45 13.09 -2.23
CA LYS A 102 13.22 12.67 -1.04
C LYS A 102 12.28 11.91 -0.10
N PRO A 103 12.72 10.77 0.48
CA PRO A 103 11.91 10.05 1.46
C PRO A 103 11.41 10.92 2.63
N SER A 104 12.26 11.83 3.14
CA SER A 104 11.89 12.73 4.25
C SER A 104 10.82 13.78 3.91
N LEU A 105 10.47 13.94 2.64
CA LEU A 105 9.41 14.81 2.13
C LEU A 105 8.27 13.99 1.52
N SER A 106 8.21 12.70 1.81
CA SER A 106 7.23 11.78 1.25
C SER A 106 6.45 11.10 2.36
N TYR A 107 5.19 10.87 2.11
CA TYR A 107 4.27 10.17 3.02
C TYR A 107 4.10 8.72 2.58
N TYR A 108 4.05 7.82 3.54
CA TYR A 108 3.69 6.43 3.29
C TYR A 108 2.48 6.04 4.13
N ILE A 109 1.39 5.71 3.46
CA ILE A 109 0.11 5.34 4.08
C ILE A 109 -0.04 3.82 4.01
N GLY A 110 -0.37 3.17 5.12
CA GLY A 110 -0.59 1.74 5.15
C GLY A 110 -1.44 1.28 6.33
N ASP A 111 -2.07 0.13 6.16
CA ASP A 111 -3.02 -0.46 7.11
C ASP A 111 -2.47 -1.68 7.86
N HIS A 112 -1.14 -1.87 7.82
CA HIS A 112 -0.48 -2.97 8.50
C HIS A 112 0.82 -2.51 9.17
N LEU A 113 1.19 -3.12 10.31
CA LEU A 113 2.45 -2.81 11.02
C LEU A 113 3.69 -2.83 10.11
N ILE A 114 3.76 -3.79 9.17
CA ILE A 114 4.90 -3.87 8.23
C ILE A 114 5.00 -2.67 7.29
N ASP A 115 3.90 -1.96 7.04
CA ASP A 115 3.88 -0.74 6.23
C ASP A 115 4.56 0.39 6.99
N ILE A 116 4.16 0.59 8.24
CA ILE A 116 4.74 1.61 9.11
C ILE A 116 6.22 1.34 9.35
N GLN A 117 6.60 0.07 9.57
CA GLN A 117 8.01 -0.30 9.70
C GLN A 117 8.81 -0.02 8.42
N ALA A 118 8.25 -0.29 7.24
CA ALA A 118 8.91 0.00 5.96
C ALA A 118 9.09 1.51 5.76
N GLY A 119 8.03 2.31 6.02
CA GLY A 119 8.06 3.77 5.94
C GLY A 119 9.13 4.38 6.84
N LYS A 120 9.17 3.98 8.11
CA LYS A 120 10.19 4.43 9.08
C LYS A 120 11.61 4.07 8.64
N ARG A 121 11.83 2.82 8.19
CA ARG A 121 13.13 2.39 7.66
C ARG A 121 13.55 3.17 6.41
N ALA A 122 12.58 3.58 5.60
CA ALA A 122 12.81 4.46 4.44
C ALA A 122 13.01 5.93 4.84
N LYS A 123 12.80 6.31 6.10
CA LYS A 123 12.80 7.69 6.62
C LYS A 123 11.70 8.56 5.98
N MET A 124 10.55 7.97 5.71
CA MET A 124 9.33 8.65 5.25
C MET A 124 8.45 9.01 6.44
N ILE A 125 7.58 10.00 6.26
CA ILE A 125 6.49 10.31 7.19
C ILE A 125 5.45 9.20 7.05
N THR A 126 5.05 8.56 8.16
CA THR A 126 4.14 7.41 8.12
C THR A 126 2.75 7.77 8.62
N ILE A 127 1.72 7.29 7.91
CA ILE A 127 0.32 7.42 8.27
C ILE A 127 -0.28 6.03 8.39
N ALA A 128 -0.75 5.66 9.58
CA ALA A 128 -1.49 4.42 9.77
C ALA A 128 -2.95 4.62 9.33
N ALA A 129 -3.40 3.82 8.37
CA ALA A 129 -4.76 3.83 7.86
C ALA A 129 -5.65 2.93 8.75
N ALA A 130 -6.24 3.52 9.81
CA ALA A 130 -7.06 2.79 10.78
C ALA A 130 -8.39 2.30 10.17
N TYR A 131 -8.80 2.84 9.04
CA TYR A 131 -9.95 2.38 8.25
C TYR A 131 -9.67 1.12 7.43
N GLY A 132 -8.42 0.64 7.36
CA GLY A 132 -8.01 -0.50 6.57
C GLY A 132 -8.26 -1.86 7.23
N TYR A 133 -7.59 -2.89 6.73
CA TYR A 133 -7.74 -4.27 7.21
C TYR A 133 -6.78 -4.54 8.38
N ILE A 134 -7.15 -4.08 9.57
CA ILE A 134 -6.33 -4.26 10.76
C ILE A 134 -6.41 -5.72 11.22
N PRO A 135 -5.27 -6.44 11.39
CA PRO A 135 -5.28 -7.81 11.87
C PRO A 135 -5.87 -7.92 13.29
N PRO A 136 -6.61 -9.00 13.60
CA PRO A 136 -7.15 -9.22 14.94
C PRO A 136 -6.06 -9.14 16.02
N GLY A 137 -6.34 -8.42 17.10
CA GLY A 137 -5.43 -8.24 18.22
C GLY A 137 -4.31 -7.20 18.01
N GLN A 138 -4.33 -6.49 16.89
CA GLN A 138 -3.46 -5.34 16.64
C GLN A 138 -4.21 -4.03 16.74
N SER A 139 -3.49 -2.96 17.06
CA SER A 139 -4.02 -1.60 17.05
C SER A 139 -3.06 -0.67 16.28
N PRO A 140 -3.56 0.16 15.35
CA PRO A 140 -2.75 1.18 14.70
C PRO A 140 -2.07 2.16 15.68
N LEU A 141 -2.65 2.34 16.85
CA LEU A 141 -2.10 3.17 17.95
C LEU A 141 -0.73 2.64 18.45
N ASP A 142 -0.53 1.32 18.37
CA ASP A 142 0.70 0.68 18.85
C ASP A 142 1.83 0.65 17.80
N TRP A 143 1.55 1.05 16.55
CA TRP A 143 2.53 0.98 15.45
C TRP A 143 3.51 2.15 15.44
N ASN A 144 3.28 3.16 16.28
CA ASN A 144 4.10 4.38 16.36
C ASN A 144 4.22 5.11 15.01
N ALA A 145 3.17 5.13 14.17
CA ALA A 145 3.13 6.00 13.01
C ALA A 145 3.14 7.48 13.44
N GLU A 146 3.62 8.38 12.58
CA GLU A 146 3.57 9.83 12.86
C GLU A 146 2.12 10.34 12.92
N TYR A 147 1.24 9.76 12.10
CA TYR A 147 -0.19 10.09 12.07
C TYR A 147 -1.04 8.83 12.00
N ILE A 148 -2.28 8.93 12.44
CA ILE A 148 -3.30 7.90 12.31
C ILE A 148 -4.51 8.53 11.65
N ALA A 149 -4.97 7.93 10.54
CA ALA A 149 -6.15 8.35 9.81
C ALA A 149 -7.29 7.36 10.05
N GLU A 150 -8.39 7.85 10.59
CA GLU A 150 -9.62 7.07 10.79
C GLU A 150 -10.47 7.00 9.51
N THR A 151 -10.23 7.89 8.56
CA THR A 151 -10.85 7.92 7.25
C THR A 151 -9.84 8.36 6.18
N PRO A 152 -10.02 7.97 4.90
CA PRO A 152 -9.14 8.43 3.84
C PRO A 152 -9.06 9.95 3.73
N ILE A 153 -10.17 10.65 3.87
CA ILE A 153 -10.21 12.11 3.71
C ILE A 153 -9.43 12.84 4.81
N GLN A 154 -9.30 12.24 5.99
CA GLN A 154 -8.51 12.81 7.09
C GLN A 154 -7.01 12.93 6.74
N ILE A 155 -6.50 12.12 5.80
CA ILE A 155 -5.12 12.18 5.32
C ILE A 155 -4.75 13.59 4.83
N LYS A 156 -5.71 14.33 4.28
CA LYS A 156 -5.51 15.71 3.82
C LYS A 156 -4.97 16.63 4.90
N SER A 157 -5.48 16.49 6.13
CA SER A 157 -5.07 17.34 7.24
C SER A 157 -3.61 17.11 7.70
N PHE A 158 -3.00 15.99 7.28
CA PHE A 158 -1.61 15.64 7.59
C PHE A 158 -0.63 16.04 6.48
N ILE A 159 -1.13 16.41 5.31
CA ILE A 159 -0.33 16.79 4.13
C ILE A 159 -0.58 18.28 3.86
N PRO A 160 0.37 19.17 4.22
CA PRO A 160 0.17 20.62 4.14
C PRO A 160 -0.23 21.12 2.74
N GLU A 161 0.23 20.45 1.68
CA GLU A 161 -0.07 20.78 0.30
C GLU A 161 -1.54 20.52 -0.07
N LEU A 162 -2.25 19.67 0.70
CA LEU A 162 -3.67 19.34 0.52
C LEU A 162 -4.59 20.13 1.46
N SER A 163 -4.02 20.91 2.40
CA SER A 163 -4.76 21.64 3.44
C SER A 163 -5.03 23.10 3.06
N LYS A 164 -4.81 23.49 1.79
CA LYS A 164 -4.96 24.84 1.28
C LYS A 164 -6.35 25.12 0.73
#